data_3af771574223c1546fce1a27e7eb8cfa
#
_entry.id   3af771574223c1546fce1a27e7eb8cfa
#
_cell.length_a   1.000
_cell.length_b   1.000
_cell.length_c   1.000
_cell.angle_alpha   90.00
_cell.angle_beta   90.00
_cell.angle_gamma   90.00
#
_symmetry.space_group_name_H-M   'P 1'
#
loop_
_entity.id
_entity.type
_entity.pdbx_description
1 polymer ?
#
loop_
_entity_poly.entity_id
_entity_poly.type
_entity_poly.pdbx_seq_one_letter_code
_entity_poly.pdbx_strand_id
1 'polypeptide(L)'
;EVHSDRYFKPHFQSQPVTKDKEQDLYDRIARALMLTDVEREHLFLLGLGRAPEVRYHRSEGVTPRLQRVLDLLEPHPAIIRTATWDVVAWNRAATVMLTDYGALPPRERNVLRFMFLDPRVRAAQHDWASVARFVVGAFRVDAARAGAAAEVQPFVDELCRLSPEFAALWRDNDVRAHGEAIKQLRHPILGPVRFEYSAFAVDGRSDLSMIVYNPVDPEVKEKIRGLMEASPAHEHA
;
A
#
# COMPACT_ATOMS: atom_id res chain seq x y z
N GLU A 1 60.31 -50.45 14.31
CA GLU A 1 59.54 -49.55 15.19
C GLU A 1 58.94 -48.42 14.34
N VAL A 2 57.66 -48.53 14.13
CA VAL A 2 56.92 -47.56 13.31
C VAL A 2 55.87 -46.90 14.19
N HIS A 3 56.04 -45.62 14.46
CA HIS A 3 55.06 -44.84 15.12
C HIS A 3 54.11 -44.20 14.04
N SER A 4 52.89 -44.67 14.03
CA SER A 4 51.80 -44.13 13.16
C SER A 4 51.16 -43.02 13.90
N ASP A 5 51.45 -41.79 13.48
CA ASP A 5 50.65 -40.57 13.88
C ASP A 5 49.33 -40.56 13.16
N ARG A 6 48.28 -40.93 13.89
CA ARG A 6 46.89 -40.68 13.43
C ARG A 6 46.53 -39.22 13.66
N TYR A 7 46.67 -38.39 12.63
CA TYR A 7 46.09 -37.07 12.60
C TYR A 7 44.59 -37.21 12.51
N PHE A 8 43.93 -36.86 13.59
CA PHE A 8 42.46 -36.67 13.64
C PHE A 8 42.13 -35.40 12.86
N LYS A 9 41.66 -35.51 11.62
CA LYS A 9 41.06 -34.40 10.89
C LYS A 9 39.62 -34.31 11.36
N PRO A 10 39.18 -33.21 12.05
CA PRO A 10 37.78 -33.00 12.31
C PRO A 10 37.11 -32.68 10.97
N HIS A 11 36.25 -33.57 10.52
CA HIS A 11 35.34 -33.28 9.43
C HIS A 11 34.30 -32.26 9.94
N PHE A 12 34.61 -30.98 9.80
CA PHE A 12 33.60 -29.96 9.84
C PHE A 12 32.81 -30.08 8.54
N GLN A 13 31.76 -30.87 8.56
CA GLN A 13 30.69 -30.75 7.56
C GLN A 13 29.94 -29.48 7.88
N SER A 14 30.32 -28.37 7.24
CA SER A 14 29.50 -27.17 7.21
C SER A 14 28.20 -27.50 6.48
N GLN A 15 27.14 -27.77 7.24
CA GLN A 15 25.78 -27.81 6.65
C GLN A 15 25.54 -26.48 5.94
N PRO A 16 25.04 -26.51 4.69
CA PRO A 16 24.72 -25.26 4.00
C PRO A 16 23.74 -24.48 4.86
N VAL A 17 24.15 -23.27 5.25
CA VAL A 17 23.27 -22.36 5.98
C VAL A 17 22.12 -22.02 5.04
N THR A 18 20.90 -22.36 5.43
CA THR A 18 19.72 -22.05 4.62
C THR A 18 19.50 -20.53 4.62
N LYS A 19 18.94 -19.99 3.53
CA LYS A 19 18.67 -18.55 3.38
C LYS A 19 17.95 -17.95 4.61
N ASP A 20 17.07 -18.73 5.22
CA ASP A 20 16.32 -18.32 6.43
C ASP A 20 17.21 -18.16 7.66
N LYS A 21 18.21 -19.04 7.83
CA LYS A 21 19.16 -18.96 8.93
C LYS A 21 20.12 -17.77 8.79
N GLU A 22 20.52 -17.45 7.55
CA GLU A 22 21.34 -16.27 7.29
C GLU A 22 20.56 -15.01 7.62
N GLN A 23 19.31 -14.90 7.18
CA GLN A 23 18.45 -13.76 7.45
C GLN A 23 18.20 -13.59 8.96
N ASP A 24 17.91 -14.68 9.69
CA ASP A 24 17.75 -14.63 11.15
C ASP A 24 19.01 -14.12 11.86
N LEU A 25 20.19 -14.54 11.42
CA LEU A 25 21.46 -14.07 11.97
C LEU A 25 21.61 -12.55 11.80
N TYR A 26 21.38 -12.02 10.58
CA TYR A 26 21.49 -10.60 10.31
C TYR A 26 20.44 -9.77 11.06
N ASP A 27 19.21 -10.29 11.19
CA ASP A 27 18.17 -9.68 12.02
C ASP A 27 18.54 -9.62 13.52
N ARG A 28 19.21 -10.64 14.02
CA ARG A 28 19.71 -10.65 15.41
C ARG A 28 20.85 -9.65 15.60
N ILE A 29 21.74 -9.53 14.63
CA ILE A 29 22.82 -8.53 14.65
C ILE A 29 22.23 -7.12 14.64
N ALA A 30 21.31 -6.84 13.73
CA ALA A 30 20.64 -5.54 13.61
C ALA A 30 19.94 -5.14 14.92
N ARG A 31 19.25 -6.09 15.55
CA ARG A 31 18.59 -5.87 16.87
C ARG A 31 19.59 -5.63 17.98
N ALA A 32 20.68 -6.42 18.04
CA ALA A 32 21.70 -6.28 19.08
C ALA A 32 22.42 -4.93 18.99
N LEU A 33 22.61 -4.41 17.78
CA LEU A 33 23.23 -3.12 17.51
C LEU A 33 22.22 -1.95 17.51
N MET A 34 20.92 -2.23 17.73
CA MET A 34 19.84 -1.22 17.71
C MET A 34 19.82 -0.38 16.42
N LEU A 35 20.07 -1.05 15.28
CA LEU A 35 20.09 -0.38 13.98
C LEU A 35 18.69 0.14 13.60
N THR A 36 18.66 1.31 12.99
CA THR A 36 17.47 1.84 12.30
C THR A 36 17.14 0.97 11.09
N ASP A 37 15.93 1.11 10.54
CA ASP A 37 15.52 0.34 9.35
C ASP A 37 16.45 0.58 8.16
N VAL A 38 16.93 1.81 7.96
CA VAL A 38 17.88 2.16 6.89
C VAL A 38 19.25 1.48 7.11
N GLU A 39 19.76 1.48 8.34
CA GLU A 39 21.02 0.82 8.69
C GLU A 39 20.89 -0.71 8.60
N ARG A 40 19.74 -1.26 8.99
CA ARG A 40 19.41 -2.68 8.82
C ARG A 40 19.39 -3.06 7.34
N GLU A 41 18.74 -2.29 6.49
CA GLU A 41 18.72 -2.51 5.05
C GLU A 41 20.14 -2.48 4.47
N HIS A 42 20.95 -1.51 4.87
CA HIS A 42 22.34 -1.40 4.43
C HIS A 42 23.18 -2.60 4.87
N LEU A 43 23.02 -3.07 6.12
CA LEU A 43 23.67 -4.28 6.64
C LEU A 43 23.35 -5.51 5.79
N PHE A 44 22.08 -5.69 5.41
CA PHE A 44 21.63 -6.82 4.59
C PHE A 44 22.16 -6.74 3.15
N LEU A 45 22.15 -5.56 2.56
CA LEU A 45 22.68 -5.33 1.22
C LEU A 45 24.19 -5.61 1.17
N LEU A 46 24.94 -5.16 2.15
CA LEU A 46 26.39 -5.42 2.23
C LEU A 46 26.71 -6.89 2.50
N GLY A 47 25.98 -7.53 3.41
CA GLY A 47 26.32 -8.87 3.86
C GLY A 47 25.72 -10.00 3.02
N LEU A 48 24.50 -9.81 2.50
CA LEU A 48 23.74 -10.83 1.77
C LEU A 48 23.48 -10.48 0.31
N GLY A 49 23.86 -9.27 -0.15
CA GLY A 49 23.58 -8.78 -1.50
C GLY A 49 22.10 -8.59 -1.82
N ARG A 50 21.23 -8.60 -0.81
CA ARG A 50 19.79 -8.44 -0.94
C ARG A 50 19.21 -7.65 0.23
N ALA A 51 18.13 -6.93 0.00
CA ALA A 51 17.42 -6.24 1.07
C ALA A 51 16.81 -7.26 2.06
N PRO A 52 16.64 -6.88 3.35
CA PRO A 52 15.91 -7.69 4.31
C PRO A 52 14.47 -7.89 3.86
N GLU A 53 13.83 -8.95 4.36
CA GLU A 53 12.38 -9.04 4.24
C GLU A 53 11.74 -7.83 4.92
N VAL A 54 10.89 -7.16 4.18
CA VAL A 54 10.13 -6.02 4.71
C VAL A 54 9.21 -6.54 5.81
N ARG A 55 9.36 -6.02 7.02
CA ARG A 55 8.42 -6.29 8.11
C ARG A 55 7.38 -5.18 8.10
N TYR A 56 6.13 -5.57 7.98
CA TYR A 56 5.04 -4.62 8.10
C TYR A 56 5.02 -4.03 9.50
N HIS A 57 5.16 -2.71 9.59
CA HIS A 57 4.91 -1.96 10.80
C HIS A 57 3.56 -1.25 10.64
N ARG A 58 2.68 -1.44 11.61
CA ARG A 58 1.38 -0.76 11.59
C ARG A 58 1.61 0.74 11.62
N SER A 59 1.03 1.44 10.64
CA SER A 59 1.22 2.88 10.50
C SER A 59 0.68 3.64 11.71
N GLU A 60 1.49 4.52 12.29
CA GLU A 60 1.08 5.51 13.30
C GLU A 60 0.49 6.78 12.67
N GLY A 61 0.09 6.71 11.39
CA GLY A 61 -0.39 7.84 10.63
C GLY A 61 0.68 8.49 9.76
N VAL A 62 0.45 9.73 9.36
CA VAL A 62 1.36 10.52 8.53
C VAL A 62 1.96 11.68 9.30
N THR A 63 3.17 12.08 8.92
CA THR A 63 3.79 13.26 9.51
C THR A 63 3.13 14.54 8.97
N PRO A 64 3.13 15.66 9.73
CA PRO A 64 2.67 16.95 9.22
C PRO A 64 3.37 17.41 7.94
N ARG A 65 4.62 16.99 7.73
CA ARG A 65 5.37 17.25 6.50
C ARG A 65 4.72 16.56 5.30
N LEU A 66 4.33 15.30 5.48
CA LEU A 66 3.71 14.52 4.40
C LEU A 66 2.30 15.01 4.08
N GLN A 67 1.54 15.48 5.10
CA GLN A 67 0.26 16.15 4.89
C GLN A 67 0.42 17.42 4.04
N ARG A 68 1.40 18.26 4.34
CA ARG A 68 1.67 19.46 3.53
C ARG A 68 1.99 19.14 2.06
N VAL A 69 2.61 18.00 1.78
CA VAL A 69 2.84 17.56 0.39
C VAL A 69 1.50 17.23 -0.29
N LEU A 70 0.57 16.55 0.41
CA LEU A 70 -0.77 16.31 -0.13
C LEU A 70 -1.51 17.63 -0.43
N ASP A 71 -1.43 18.59 0.48
CA ASP A 71 -2.12 19.88 0.33
C ASP A 71 -1.56 20.69 -0.87
N LEU A 72 -0.24 20.60 -1.13
CA LEU A 72 0.40 21.24 -2.29
C LEU A 72 -0.05 20.65 -3.63
N LEU A 73 -0.60 19.43 -3.65
CA LEU A 73 -1.11 18.79 -4.86
C LEU A 73 -2.50 19.32 -5.28
N GLU A 74 -3.17 20.10 -4.43
CA GLU A 74 -4.48 20.66 -4.79
C GLU A 74 -4.42 21.49 -6.09
N PRO A 75 -5.40 21.37 -6.97
CA PRO A 75 -6.69 20.69 -6.82
C PRO A 75 -6.71 19.23 -7.33
N HIS A 76 -5.58 18.53 -7.39
CA HIS A 76 -5.54 17.12 -7.77
C HIS A 76 -5.90 16.28 -6.53
N PRO A 77 -6.95 15.43 -6.59
CA PRO A 77 -7.26 14.52 -5.49
C PRO A 77 -6.07 13.63 -5.16
N ALA A 78 -5.65 13.63 -3.90
CA ALA A 78 -4.53 12.82 -3.45
C ALA A 78 -4.81 12.23 -2.08
N ILE A 79 -4.39 10.98 -1.89
CA ILE A 79 -4.52 10.23 -0.63
C ILE A 79 -3.20 9.54 -0.30
N ILE A 80 -2.99 9.26 0.98
CA ILE A 80 -1.99 8.29 1.43
C ILE A 80 -2.73 7.10 2.01
N ARG A 81 -2.32 5.90 1.59
CA ARG A 81 -2.85 4.65 2.09
C ARG A 81 -1.74 3.75 2.61
N THR A 82 -2.08 2.88 3.55
CA THR A 82 -1.20 1.82 4.06
C THR A 82 -1.10 0.66 3.07
N ALA A 83 -0.21 -0.31 3.35
CA ALA A 83 -0.15 -1.57 2.62
C ALA A 83 -1.42 -2.42 2.76
N THR A 84 -2.21 -2.20 3.82
CA THR A 84 -3.55 -2.79 4.02
C THR A 84 -4.66 -1.99 3.34
N TRP A 85 -4.27 -0.94 2.60
CA TRP A 85 -5.16 -0.03 1.87
C TRP A 85 -6.11 0.80 2.74
N ASP A 86 -5.76 0.98 4.01
CA ASP A 86 -6.42 1.96 4.87
C ASP A 86 -5.96 3.37 4.48
N VAL A 87 -6.91 4.28 4.24
CA VAL A 87 -6.62 5.68 3.94
C VAL A 87 -6.32 6.41 5.24
N VAL A 88 -5.08 6.88 5.36
CA VAL A 88 -4.56 7.52 6.58
C VAL A 88 -4.35 9.02 6.45
N ALA A 89 -4.33 9.55 5.21
CA ALA A 89 -4.30 10.98 4.94
C ALA A 89 -4.87 11.27 3.56
N TRP A 90 -5.35 12.49 3.36
CA TRP A 90 -5.95 12.97 2.11
C TRP A 90 -5.91 14.50 2.05
N ASN A 91 -6.07 15.07 0.85
CA ASN A 91 -6.28 16.50 0.68
C ASN A 91 -7.77 16.86 0.46
N ARG A 92 -8.09 18.15 0.47
CA ARG A 92 -9.47 18.62 0.27
C ARG A 92 -10.05 18.20 -1.08
N ALA A 93 -9.22 18.16 -2.13
CA ALA A 93 -9.67 17.70 -3.44
C ALA A 93 -10.13 16.24 -3.40
N ALA A 94 -9.48 15.38 -2.62
CA ALA A 94 -9.92 13.99 -2.41
C ALA A 94 -11.26 13.92 -1.65
N THR A 95 -11.48 14.80 -0.67
CA THR A 95 -12.75 14.87 0.06
C THR A 95 -13.92 15.17 -0.88
N VAL A 96 -13.78 16.14 -1.77
CA VAL A 96 -14.88 16.55 -2.68
C VAL A 96 -15.05 15.62 -3.88
N MET A 97 -13.99 14.93 -4.31
CA MET A 97 -14.02 14.12 -5.54
C MET A 97 -14.15 12.62 -5.31
N LEU A 98 -13.69 12.11 -4.19
CA LEU A 98 -13.67 10.67 -3.90
C LEU A 98 -14.61 10.31 -2.76
N THR A 99 -14.25 10.70 -1.55
CA THR A 99 -14.99 10.38 -0.32
C THR A 99 -14.61 11.36 0.77
N ASP A 100 -15.58 11.79 1.57
CA ASP A 100 -15.30 12.51 2.81
C ASP A 100 -14.79 11.51 3.88
N TYR A 101 -13.50 11.27 3.84
CA TYR A 101 -12.84 10.35 4.78
C TYR A 101 -12.93 10.85 6.22
N GLY A 102 -13.02 12.18 6.42
CA GLY A 102 -13.14 12.79 7.76
C GLY A 102 -14.43 12.40 8.47
N ALA A 103 -15.52 12.25 7.71
CA ALA A 103 -16.81 11.83 8.24
C ALA A 103 -16.90 10.35 8.59
N LEU A 104 -15.89 9.54 8.24
CA LEU A 104 -15.90 8.10 8.46
C LEU A 104 -15.06 7.69 9.67
N PRO A 105 -15.46 6.66 10.43
CA PRO A 105 -14.60 6.04 11.42
C PRO A 105 -13.31 5.52 10.79
N PRO A 106 -12.14 5.60 11.47
CA PRO A 106 -10.87 5.16 10.90
C PRO A 106 -10.88 3.75 10.29
N ARG A 107 -11.54 2.80 10.94
CA ARG A 107 -11.68 1.42 10.47
C ARG A 107 -12.45 1.25 9.17
N GLU A 108 -13.25 2.25 8.79
CA GLU A 108 -14.05 2.25 7.57
C GLU A 108 -13.34 2.97 6.41
N ARG A 109 -12.25 3.68 6.67
CA ARG A 109 -11.46 4.41 5.67
C ARG A 109 -10.57 3.47 4.85
N ASN A 110 -11.14 2.45 4.25
CA ASN A 110 -10.39 1.43 3.51
C ASN A 110 -10.89 1.30 2.07
N VAL A 111 -9.98 1.35 1.10
CA VAL A 111 -10.32 1.37 -0.33
C VAL A 111 -11.06 0.10 -0.77
N LEU A 112 -10.71 -1.07 -0.23
CA LEU A 112 -11.40 -2.32 -0.57
C LEU A 112 -12.81 -2.37 0.04
N ARG A 113 -13.00 -1.85 1.26
CA ARG A 113 -14.34 -1.74 1.84
C ARG A 113 -15.24 -0.85 0.98
N PHE A 114 -14.75 0.29 0.53
CA PHE A 114 -15.52 1.15 -0.38
C PHE A 114 -15.86 0.43 -1.68
N MET A 115 -14.88 -0.21 -2.29
CA MET A 115 -15.06 -0.87 -3.58
C MET A 115 -16.07 -2.02 -3.53
N PHE A 116 -16.07 -2.82 -2.46
CA PHE A 116 -16.83 -4.06 -2.38
C PHE A 116 -18.05 -4.01 -1.49
N LEU A 117 -18.13 -3.05 -0.55
CA LEU A 117 -19.21 -2.99 0.43
C LEU A 117 -20.09 -1.73 0.30
N ASP A 118 -19.64 -0.67 -0.41
CA ASP A 118 -20.47 0.53 -0.63
C ASP A 118 -21.14 0.50 -2.01
N PRO A 119 -22.48 0.33 -2.05
CA PRO A 119 -23.22 0.33 -3.31
C PRO A 119 -23.09 1.63 -4.12
N ARG A 120 -22.88 2.78 -3.44
CA ARG A 120 -22.71 4.08 -4.08
C ARG A 120 -21.39 4.13 -4.87
N VAL A 121 -20.32 3.63 -4.29
CA VAL A 121 -19.01 3.52 -4.96
C VAL A 121 -19.09 2.58 -6.15
N ARG A 122 -19.80 1.45 -6.01
CA ARG A 122 -20.07 0.53 -7.12
C ARG A 122 -20.81 1.20 -8.27
N ALA A 123 -21.89 1.96 -7.96
CA ALA A 123 -22.69 2.65 -8.96
C ALA A 123 -21.95 3.82 -9.64
N ALA A 124 -20.97 4.41 -8.97
CA ALA A 124 -20.14 5.49 -9.51
C ALA A 124 -19.08 4.99 -10.51
N GLN A 125 -18.75 3.69 -10.55
CA GLN A 125 -17.79 3.14 -11.50
C GLN A 125 -18.45 2.87 -12.85
N HIS A 126 -17.80 3.25 -13.95
CA HIS A 126 -18.30 2.98 -15.31
C HIS A 126 -18.22 1.48 -15.64
N ASP A 127 -17.08 0.85 -15.30
CA ASP A 127 -16.83 -0.58 -15.43
C ASP A 127 -16.30 -1.11 -14.08
N TRP A 128 -17.23 -1.36 -13.18
CA TRP A 128 -16.89 -1.83 -11.84
C TRP A 128 -16.11 -3.15 -11.85
N ALA A 129 -16.46 -4.07 -12.76
CA ALA A 129 -15.85 -5.40 -12.79
C ALA A 129 -14.34 -5.33 -13.12
N SER A 130 -13.98 -4.52 -14.11
CA SER A 130 -12.57 -4.30 -14.47
C SER A 130 -11.81 -3.57 -13.38
N VAL A 131 -12.43 -2.53 -12.77
CA VAL A 131 -11.82 -1.79 -11.66
C VAL A 131 -11.64 -2.68 -10.43
N ALA A 132 -12.62 -3.51 -10.08
CA ALA A 132 -12.55 -4.44 -8.95
C ALA A 132 -11.41 -5.46 -9.13
N ARG A 133 -11.27 -6.02 -10.33
CA ARG A 133 -10.16 -6.94 -10.66
C ARG A 133 -8.80 -6.26 -10.53
N PHE A 134 -8.68 -5.05 -11.08
CA PHE A 134 -7.48 -4.23 -10.93
C PHE A 134 -7.13 -3.97 -9.47
N VAL A 135 -8.11 -3.54 -8.67
CA VAL A 135 -7.97 -3.21 -7.25
C VAL A 135 -7.50 -4.41 -6.43
N VAL A 136 -8.09 -5.60 -6.64
CA VAL A 136 -7.67 -6.83 -5.95
C VAL A 136 -6.24 -7.24 -6.32
N GLY A 137 -5.89 -7.16 -7.61
CA GLY A 137 -4.54 -7.47 -8.07
C GLY A 137 -3.49 -6.51 -7.49
N ALA A 138 -3.77 -5.20 -7.49
CA ALA A 138 -2.87 -4.18 -6.93
C ALA A 138 -2.70 -4.36 -5.42
N PHE A 139 -3.79 -4.60 -4.69
CA PHE A 139 -3.73 -4.86 -3.25
C PHE A 139 -2.85 -6.06 -2.91
N ARG A 140 -2.96 -7.15 -3.66
CA ARG A 140 -2.15 -8.35 -3.47
C ARG A 140 -0.65 -8.06 -3.63
N VAL A 141 -0.29 -7.28 -4.67
CA VAL A 141 1.10 -6.87 -4.91
C VAL A 141 1.61 -5.95 -3.80
N ASP A 142 0.83 -4.96 -3.38
CA ASP A 142 1.22 -4.03 -2.32
C ASP A 142 1.40 -4.74 -0.97
N ALA A 143 0.47 -5.63 -0.60
CA ALA A 143 0.56 -6.43 0.62
C ALA A 143 1.81 -7.34 0.63
N ALA A 144 2.12 -7.96 -0.52
CA ALA A 144 3.31 -8.80 -0.65
C ALA A 144 4.61 -7.97 -0.55
N ARG A 145 4.67 -6.81 -1.22
CA ARG A 145 5.84 -5.90 -1.17
C ARG A 145 6.12 -5.38 0.24
N ALA A 146 5.07 -5.09 0.99
CA ALA A 146 5.19 -4.61 2.35
C ALA A 146 5.44 -5.71 3.39
N GLY A 147 5.52 -6.97 2.99
CA GLY A 147 5.61 -8.11 3.92
C GLY A 147 4.38 -8.26 4.83
N ALA A 148 3.24 -7.70 4.40
CA ALA A 148 2.00 -7.61 5.19
C ALA A 148 1.04 -8.80 4.97
N ALA A 149 1.51 -9.89 4.36
CA ALA A 149 0.63 -11.01 3.99
C ALA A 149 -0.10 -11.63 5.19
N ALA A 150 0.58 -11.75 6.34
CA ALA A 150 -0.04 -12.26 7.56
C ALA A 150 -1.05 -11.28 8.18
N GLU A 151 -0.73 -9.98 8.13
CA GLU A 151 -1.56 -8.91 8.70
C GLU A 151 -2.83 -8.65 7.88
N VAL A 152 -2.78 -8.86 6.57
CA VAL A 152 -3.96 -8.68 5.72
C VAL A 152 -4.91 -9.87 5.73
N GLN A 153 -4.46 -11.07 6.15
CA GLN A 153 -5.27 -12.28 6.08
C GLN A 153 -6.61 -12.18 6.83
N PRO A 154 -6.68 -11.69 8.08
CA PRO A 154 -7.96 -11.54 8.79
C PRO A 154 -8.92 -10.59 8.06
N PHE A 155 -8.40 -9.54 7.44
CA PHE A 155 -9.17 -8.59 6.66
C PHE A 155 -9.68 -9.21 5.34
N VAL A 156 -8.84 -9.97 4.67
CA VAL A 156 -9.23 -10.73 3.47
C VAL A 156 -10.32 -11.73 3.79
N ASP A 157 -10.20 -12.46 4.89
CA ASP A 157 -11.20 -13.43 5.35
C ASP A 157 -12.54 -12.75 5.66
N GLU A 158 -12.50 -11.57 6.26
CA GLU A 158 -13.68 -10.75 6.49
C GLU A 158 -14.34 -10.32 5.17
N LEU A 159 -13.57 -9.76 4.24
CA LEU A 159 -14.10 -9.34 2.94
C LEU A 159 -14.64 -10.50 2.11
N CYS A 160 -14.01 -11.68 2.15
CA CYS A 160 -14.50 -12.88 1.49
C CYS A 160 -15.86 -13.33 2.04
N ARG A 161 -16.13 -13.11 3.33
CA ARG A 161 -17.44 -13.41 3.93
C ARG A 161 -18.51 -12.39 3.56
N LEU A 162 -18.12 -11.11 3.41
CA LEU A 162 -19.04 -10.01 3.17
C LEU A 162 -19.32 -9.74 1.68
N SER A 163 -18.41 -10.12 0.78
CA SER A 163 -18.55 -9.92 -0.66
C SER A 163 -18.19 -11.19 -1.44
N PRO A 164 -19.17 -11.87 -2.03
CA PRO A 164 -18.94 -13.00 -2.93
C PRO A 164 -18.07 -12.62 -4.13
N GLU A 165 -18.22 -11.40 -4.64
CA GLU A 165 -17.42 -10.89 -5.76
C GLU A 165 -15.93 -10.72 -5.37
N PHE A 166 -15.66 -10.18 -4.18
CA PHE A 166 -14.29 -10.11 -3.66
C PHE A 166 -13.71 -11.53 -3.51
N ALA A 167 -14.48 -12.44 -2.90
CA ALA A 167 -14.05 -13.82 -2.70
C ALA A 167 -13.74 -14.55 -4.01
N ALA A 168 -14.51 -14.29 -5.08
CA ALA A 168 -14.25 -14.84 -6.40
C ALA A 168 -12.95 -14.30 -7.00
N LEU A 169 -12.75 -12.97 -6.96
CA LEU A 169 -11.54 -12.31 -7.46
C LEU A 169 -10.29 -12.66 -6.64
N TRP A 170 -10.45 -12.84 -5.33
CA TRP A 170 -9.33 -13.23 -4.47
C TRP A 170 -8.87 -14.67 -4.73
N ARG A 171 -9.75 -15.59 -5.11
CA ARG A 171 -9.41 -16.96 -5.49
C ARG A 171 -8.81 -17.06 -6.89
N ASP A 172 -9.24 -16.16 -7.78
CA ASP A 172 -8.70 -16.06 -9.14
C ASP A 172 -7.33 -15.35 -9.08
N ASN A 173 -6.24 -16.15 -9.12
CA ASN A 173 -4.87 -15.67 -9.01
C ASN A 173 -4.36 -14.94 -10.28
N ASP A 174 -5.26 -14.41 -11.13
CA ASP A 174 -4.88 -13.67 -12.34
C ASP A 174 -4.22 -12.32 -11.98
N VAL A 175 -2.89 -12.32 -11.89
CA VAL A 175 -2.07 -11.13 -11.69
C VAL A 175 -1.74 -10.55 -13.05
N ARG A 176 -2.65 -9.76 -13.62
CA ARG A 176 -2.33 -8.98 -14.82
C ARG A 176 -1.45 -7.80 -14.45
N ALA A 177 -0.45 -7.52 -15.29
CA ALA A 177 0.45 -6.39 -15.12
C ALA A 177 -0.34 -5.08 -14.97
N HIS A 178 -0.02 -4.32 -13.92
CA HIS A 178 -0.63 -3.06 -13.61
C HIS A 178 0.16 -1.97 -14.33
N GLY A 179 -0.38 -1.46 -15.43
CA GLY A 179 0.12 -0.28 -16.13
C GLY A 179 -0.58 0.98 -15.63
N GLU A 180 -0.16 2.12 -16.13
CA GLU A 180 -0.88 3.39 -16.00
C GLU A 180 -2.33 3.19 -16.42
N ALA A 181 -3.26 3.48 -15.49
CA ALA A 181 -4.69 3.29 -15.73
C ALA A 181 -5.43 4.62 -15.67
N ILE A 182 -6.30 4.83 -16.65
CA ILE A 182 -7.28 5.93 -16.57
C ILE A 182 -8.46 5.43 -15.73
N LYS A 183 -8.65 6.04 -14.58
CA LYS A 183 -9.82 5.80 -13.73
C LYS A 183 -10.96 6.67 -14.19
N GLN A 184 -12.09 6.05 -14.51
CA GLN A 184 -13.34 6.75 -14.84
C GLN A 184 -14.30 6.60 -13.67
N LEU A 185 -14.84 7.71 -13.20
CA LEU A 185 -15.87 7.71 -12.17
C LEU A 185 -16.98 8.70 -12.54
N ARG A 186 -18.17 8.47 -12.01
CA ARG A 186 -19.31 9.37 -12.14
C ARG A 186 -19.45 10.17 -10.85
N HIS A 187 -19.07 11.44 -10.91
CA HIS A 187 -19.25 12.34 -9.77
C HIS A 187 -20.69 12.88 -9.73
N PRO A 188 -21.32 12.99 -8.54
CA PRO A 188 -22.72 13.43 -8.42
C PRO A 188 -23.01 14.79 -9.07
N ILE A 189 -22.07 15.74 -8.96
CA ILE A 189 -22.22 17.10 -9.48
C ILE A 189 -21.58 17.26 -10.85
N LEU A 190 -20.36 16.74 -11.06
CA LEU A 190 -19.61 16.96 -12.30
C LEU A 190 -19.94 15.95 -13.42
N GLY A 191 -20.71 14.90 -13.11
CA GLY A 191 -20.98 13.83 -14.06
C GLY A 191 -19.75 12.92 -14.27
N PRO A 192 -19.55 12.37 -15.47
CA PRO A 192 -18.41 11.51 -15.77
C PRO A 192 -17.10 12.30 -15.79
N VAL A 193 -16.13 11.82 -15.00
CA VAL A 193 -14.78 12.39 -14.94
C VAL A 193 -13.72 11.30 -15.12
N ARG A 194 -12.57 11.67 -15.72
CA ARG A 194 -11.46 10.77 -15.98
C ARG A 194 -10.21 11.27 -15.28
N PHE A 195 -9.50 10.36 -14.63
CA PHE A 195 -8.24 10.64 -13.94
C PHE A 195 -7.15 9.67 -14.39
N GLU A 196 -5.97 10.18 -14.61
CA GLU A 196 -4.75 9.39 -14.59
C GLU A 196 -4.43 9.02 -13.14
N TYR A 197 -4.23 7.75 -12.89
CA TYR A 197 -3.89 7.21 -11.58
C TYR A 197 -2.38 7.03 -11.49
N SER A 198 -1.75 7.65 -10.49
CA SER A 198 -0.33 7.48 -10.21
C SER A 198 -0.12 7.07 -8.76
N ALA A 199 0.72 6.06 -8.54
CA ALA A 199 1.08 5.59 -7.21
C ALA A 199 2.58 5.82 -6.95
N PHE A 200 2.90 6.39 -5.80
CA PHE A 200 4.26 6.71 -5.38
C PHE A 200 4.55 6.04 -4.04
N ALA A 201 5.72 5.38 -3.93
CA ALA A 201 6.22 4.93 -2.64
C ALA A 201 6.67 6.13 -1.79
N VAL A 202 6.45 6.05 -0.49
CA VAL A 202 6.96 7.06 0.46
C VAL A 202 8.32 6.58 0.97
N ASP A 203 9.38 7.34 0.67
CA ASP A 203 10.73 7.00 1.10
C ASP A 203 10.83 6.92 2.64
N GLY A 204 11.52 5.88 3.14
CA GLY A 204 11.61 5.57 4.56
C GLY A 204 10.31 5.02 5.20
N ARG A 205 9.22 4.85 4.42
CA ARG A 205 7.93 4.33 4.88
C ARG A 205 7.37 3.34 3.85
N SER A 206 7.98 2.16 3.80
CA SER A 206 7.57 1.08 2.87
C SER A 206 6.13 0.58 3.08
N ASP A 207 5.54 0.92 4.22
CA ASP A 207 4.15 0.67 4.57
C ASP A 207 3.15 1.67 3.95
N LEU A 208 3.64 2.78 3.36
CA LEU A 208 2.80 3.86 2.82
C LEU A 208 2.96 4.02 1.31
N SER A 209 1.84 4.33 0.66
CA SER A 209 1.80 4.76 -0.74
C SER A 209 0.97 6.03 -0.88
N MET A 210 1.49 6.99 -1.63
CA MET A 210 0.75 8.19 -2.02
C MET A 210 0.12 7.95 -3.38
N ILE A 211 -1.18 8.20 -3.49
CA ILE A 211 -1.95 8.04 -4.72
C ILE A 211 -2.42 9.42 -5.17
N VAL A 212 -2.14 9.76 -6.42
CA VAL A 212 -2.56 11.02 -7.03
C VAL A 212 -3.46 10.72 -8.21
N TYR A 213 -4.56 11.46 -8.30
CA TYR A 213 -5.52 11.40 -9.40
C TYR A 213 -5.41 12.70 -10.20
N ASN A 214 -4.76 12.63 -11.36
CA ASN A 214 -4.60 13.77 -12.24
C ASN A 214 -5.77 13.84 -13.24
N PRO A 215 -6.60 14.91 -13.22
CA PRO A 215 -7.67 15.05 -14.20
C PRO A 215 -7.14 15.05 -15.63
N VAL A 216 -7.69 14.17 -16.48
CA VAL A 216 -7.32 14.09 -17.91
C VAL A 216 -7.75 15.36 -18.65
N ASP A 217 -8.93 15.89 -18.28
CA ASP A 217 -9.51 17.07 -18.90
C ASP A 217 -9.19 18.32 -18.05
N PRO A 218 -8.49 19.33 -18.60
CA PRO A 218 -8.09 20.53 -17.84
C PRO A 218 -9.29 21.29 -17.20
N GLU A 219 -10.45 21.28 -17.85
CA GLU A 219 -11.66 21.91 -17.30
C GLU A 219 -12.13 21.26 -15.99
N VAL A 220 -11.89 19.97 -15.80
CA VAL A 220 -12.24 19.26 -14.57
C VAL A 220 -11.44 19.82 -13.40
N LYS A 221 -10.21 20.22 -13.61
CA LYS A 221 -9.36 20.83 -12.59
C LYS A 221 -9.98 22.12 -12.02
N GLU A 222 -10.51 22.99 -12.89
CA GLU A 222 -11.16 24.23 -12.45
C GLU A 222 -12.50 23.93 -11.74
N LYS A 223 -13.25 22.94 -12.21
CA LYS A 223 -14.47 22.49 -11.54
C LYS A 223 -14.20 21.94 -10.13
N ILE A 224 -13.08 21.23 -9.95
CA ILE A 224 -12.66 20.75 -8.62
C ILE A 224 -12.36 21.93 -7.69
N ARG A 225 -11.65 22.98 -8.17
CA ARG A 225 -11.44 24.20 -7.37
C ARG A 225 -12.74 24.82 -6.91
N GLY A 226 -13.70 24.98 -7.82
CA GLY A 226 -15.01 25.51 -7.47
C GLY A 226 -15.75 24.66 -6.42
N LEU A 227 -15.67 23.33 -6.50
CA LEU A 227 -16.23 22.45 -5.48
C LEU A 227 -15.54 22.60 -4.13
N MET A 228 -14.22 22.72 -4.11
CA MET A 228 -13.46 22.94 -2.88
C MET A 228 -13.83 24.28 -2.22
N GLU A 229 -13.99 25.35 -3.00
CA GLU A 229 -14.41 26.67 -2.51
C GLU A 229 -15.84 26.65 -1.94
N ALA A 230 -16.74 25.89 -2.56
CA ALA A 230 -18.13 25.75 -2.11
C ALA A 230 -18.29 24.83 -0.88
N SER A 231 -17.31 23.98 -0.58
CA SER A 231 -17.35 23.06 0.57
C SER A 231 -16.65 23.67 1.78
N PRO A 232 -17.26 23.65 2.98
CA PRO A 232 -16.59 24.14 4.20
C PRO A 232 -15.30 23.37 4.43
N ALA A 233 -14.26 24.11 4.86
CA ALA A 233 -12.99 23.49 5.25
C ALA A 233 -13.22 22.62 6.48
N HIS A 234 -13.07 21.29 6.33
CA HIS A 234 -12.95 20.41 7.48
C HIS A 234 -11.50 20.52 7.96
N GLU A 235 -11.29 21.10 9.13
CA GLU A 235 -9.99 21.07 9.79
C GLU A 235 -9.63 19.61 10.06
N HIS A 236 -8.47 19.18 9.58
CA HIS A 236 -7.89 17.89 9.90
C HIS A 236 -7.46 17.91 11.39
N ALA A 237 -8.24 17.24 12.24
CA ALA A 237 -7.89 17.04 13.64
C ALA A 237 -6.91 15.88 13.81
#